data_88c93c2b340429a7badfd8bac425c45c
#
_entry.id   88c93c2b340429a7badfd8bac425c45c
#
_cell.length_a   1.000
_cell.length_b   1.000
_cell.length_c   1.000
_cell.angle_alpha   90.00
_cell.angle_beta   90.00
_cell.angle_gamma   90.00
#
_symmetry.space_group_name_H-M   'P 1'
#
loop_
_entity.id
_entity.type
_entity.pdbx_description
1 polymer ?
#
loop_
_entity_poly.entity_id
_entity_poly.type
_entity_poly.pdbx_seq_one_letter_code
_entity_poly.pdbx_strand_id
1 'polypeptide(L)'
;YVRAYAINNIGVAYGNTYNFTTQVAPSVATYTNPGVTATSASVMGSVENGTGDRGICYSFTPNPTIEDGVVYNGTGSGSYTCTLTGLHSGTTYYARAFSSSSYGVTYGNQIEFTTLTTDPVVYTTSVTSVGSYSATVNCEVASDGGHTIIERGVCFNTSGTPTISDTKIANGVGIGTYSCELTGLAYGTTYYVRAYATTAEGTVYGTTKIFTTY
;
A
#
# COMPACT_ATOMS: atom_id res chain seq x y z
N TYR A 1 5.83 34.18 37.36
CA TYR A 1 6.77 35.23 37.77
C TYR A 1 7.96 34.59 38.44
N VAL A 2 9.18 35.05 38.13
CA VAL A 2 10.44 34.64 38.77
C VAL A 2 11.27 35.90 39.10
N ARG A 3 12.04 35.82 40.18
CA ARG A 3 13.07 36.81 40.51
C ARG A 3 14.22 36.16 41.25
N ALA A 4 15.42 36.66 41.04
CA ALA A 4 16.58 36.27 41.80
C ALA A 4 16.47 36.80 43.24
N TYR A 5 17.10 36.11 44.19
CA TYR A 5 17.24 36.61 45.56
C TYR A 5 18.64 36.30 46.10
N ALA A 6 19.03 37.06 47.06
CA ALA A 6 20.23 36.82 47.84
C ALA A 6 19.91 37.01 49.33
N ILE A 7 20.50 36.17 50.18
CA ILE A 7 20.31 36.21 51.64
C ILE A 7 21.66 36.44 52.31
N ASN A 8 21.68 37.30 53.28
CA ASN A 8 22.80 37.45 54.21
C ASN A 8 22.28 37.52 55.64
N ASN A 9 23.17 37.80 56.64
CA ASN A 9 22.83 37.89 58.05
C ASN A 9 21.98 39.12 58.40
N ILE A 10 21.76 40.07 57.48
CA ILE A 10 20.94 41.26 57.65
C ILE A 10 19.54 41.06 57.08
N GLY A 11 19.38 40.21 56.06
CA GLY A 11 18.08 39.94 55.42
C GLY A 11 18.15 39.40 53.99
N VAL A 12 17.02 39.48 53.29
CA VAL A 12 16.85 38.99 51.92
C VAL A 12 16.69 40.19 51.00
N ALA A 13 17.49 40.21 49.92
CA ALA A 13 17.34 41.14 48.81
C ALA A 13 16.80 40.40 47.57
N TYR A 14 15.92 41.05 46.84
CA TYR A 14 15.31 40.50 45.64
C TYR A 14 15.67 41.32 44.40
N GLY A 15 15.95 40.65 43.31
CA GLY A 15 16.13 41.26 42.00
C GLY A 15 14.80 41.63 41.34
N ASN A 16 14.89 42.08 40.09
CA ASN A 16 13.72 42.39 39.27
C ASN A 16 12.83 41.14 39.04
N THR A 17 11.53 41.35 38.97
CA THR A 17 10.58 40.29 38.63
C THR A 17 10.47 40.15 37.11
N TYR A 18 10.57 38.94 36.62
CA TYR A 18 10.35 38.59 35.24
C TYR A 18 9.10 37.74 35.13
N ASN A 19 8.34 37.95 34.04
CA ASN A 19 7.18 37.17 33.70
C ASN A 19 7.59 36.20 32.61
N PHE A 20 7.06 34.98 32.65
CA PHE A 20 7.06 34.05 31.56
C PHE A 20 5.74 33.30 31.56
N THR A 21 5.32 32.87 30.37
CA THR A 21 4.15 32.03 30.19
C THR A 21 4.63 30.69 29.70
N THR A 22 4.22 29.62 30.36
CA THR A 22 4.44 28.24 29.87
C THR A 22 3.53 27.98 28.70
N GLN A 23 4.06 27.41 27.62
CA GLN A 23 3.23 26.93 26.52
C GLN A 23 2.63 25.57 26.86
N VAL A 24 1.40 25.40 26.46
CA VAL A 24 0.71 24.08 26.53
C VAL A 24 1.18 23.24 25.37
N ALA A 25 1.61 22.01 25.63
CA ALA A 25 1.95 21.07 24.58
C ALA A 25 0.72 20.76 23.70
N PRO A 26 0.89 20.52 22.40
CA PRO A 26 -0.20 20.07 21.54
C PRO A 26 -0.82 18.77 22.05
N SER A 27 -2.16 18.68 22.03
CA SER A 27 -2.90 17.43 22.17
C SER A 27 -3.33 16.98 20.78
N VAL A 28 -3.04 15.72 20.43
CA VAL A 28 -3.29 15.17 19.10
C VAL A 28 -4.12 13.91 19.22
N ALA A 29 -5.17 13.80 18.40
CA ALA A 29 -6.00 12.60 18.31
C ALA A 29 -6.09 12.12 16.87
N THR A 30 -6.07 10.79 16.71
CA THR A 30 -6.36 10.11 15.44
C THR A 30 -7.70 9.41 15.60
N TYR A 31 -8.61 9.60 14.66
CA TYR A 31 -9.93 8.99 14.74
C TYR A 31 -9.94 7.62 14.07
N THR A 32 -10.58 6.66 14.74
CA THR A 32 -10.86 5.33 14.21
C THR A 32 -11.92 5.41 13.11
N ASN A 33 -11.96 4.46 12.22
CA ASN A 33 -12.92 4.37 11.12
C ASN A 33 -12.54 5.20 9.87
N PRO A 34 -11.38 4.95 9.29
CA PRO A 34 -10.98 5.56 8.02
C PRO A 34 -11.90 5.08 6.87
N GLY A 35 -12.18 5.97 5.93
CA GLY A 35 -12.75 5.58 4.63
C GLY A 35 -11.67 4.91 3.78
N VAL A 36 -11.84 3.60 3.49
CA VAL A 36 -10.79 2.79 2.84
C VAL A 36 -11.22 2.35 1.45
N THR A 37 -10.30 2.42 0.49
CA THR A 37 -10.41 1.81 -0.84
C THR A 37 -9.29 0.77 -1.02
N ALA A 38 -9.12 0.24 -2.23
CA ALA A 38 -8.01 -0.67 -2.52
C ALA A 38 -6.63 0.02 -2.49
N THR A 39 -6.56 1.33 -2.77
CA THR A 39 -5.29 2.05 -2.94
C THR A 39 -5.23 3.38 -2.20
N SER A 40 -6.22 3.67 -1.37
CA SER A 40 -6.26 4.89 -0.57
C SER A 40 -7.01 4.71 0.75
N ALA A 41 -6.76 5.64 1.68
CA ALA A 41 -7.53 5.75 2.91
C ALA A 41 -7.70 7.23 3.31
N SER A 42 -8.89 7.61 3.77
CA SER A 42 -9.16 8.94 4.34
C SER A 42 -9.11 8.86 5.86
N VAL A 43 -8.08 9.44 6.46
CA VAL A 43 -7.85 9.41 7.91
C VAL A 43 -8.08 10.79 8.51
N MET A 44 -8.88 10.86 9.57
CA MET A 44 -9.15 12.11 10.28
C MET A 44 -8.24 12.24 11.51
N GLY A 45 -7.71 13.46 11.71
CA GLY A 45 -6.99 13.86 12.90
C GLY A 45 -7.53 15.14 13.50
N SER A 46 -7.17 15.42 14.75
CA SER A 46 -7.37 16.73 15.37
C SER A 46 -6.17 17.12 16.22
N VAL A 47 -5.94 18.42 16.30
CA VAL A 47 -4.88 19.03 17.10
C VAL A 47 -5.49 20.15 17.94
N GLU A 48 -5.19 20.16 19.22
CA GLU A 48 -5.45 21.30 20.12
C GLU A 48 -4.11 21.93 20.56
N ASN A 49 -4.08 23.23 20.71
CA ASN A 49 -2.88 24.02 21.06
C ASN A 49 -1.70 23.81 20.08
N GLY A 50 -1.95 23.39 18.84
CA GLY A 50 -0.93 23.26 17.81
C GLY A 50 -0.54 24.59 17.21
N THR A 51 0.74 24.76 16.90
CA THR A 51 1.29 25.97 16.27
C THR A 51 2.10 25.67 15.00
N GLY A 52 2.59 24.45 14.85
CA GLY A 52 3.38 24.01 13.69
C GLY A 52 2.59 23.13 12.73
N ASP A 53 3.32 22.41 11.88
CA ASP A 53 2.74 21.51 10.89
C ASP A 53 1.95 20.41 11.54
N ARG A 54 0.92 19.96 10.85
CA ARG A 54 0.09 18.81 11.23
C ARG A 54 -0.21 17.93 10.03
N GLY A 55 -0.55 16.69 10.30
CA GLY A 55 -0.86 15.72 9.26
C GLY A 55 -1.05 14.31 9.79
N ILE A 56 -0.98 13.34 8.90
CA ILE A 56 -1.03 11.91 9.20
C ILE A 56 0.27 11.27 8.75
N CYS A 57 0.92 10.52 9.64
CA CYS A 57 1.99 9.58 9.29
C CYS A 57 1.46 8.15 9.27
N TYR A 58 2.00 7.30 8.38
CA TYR A 58 1.53 5.93 8.18
C TYR A 58 2.65 5.00 7.73
N SER A 59 2.57 3.72 8.09
CA SER A 59 3.53 2.69 7.69
C SER A 59 2.91 1.29 7.72
N PHE A 60 3.67 0.29 7.27
CA PHE A 60 3.34 -1.14 7.42
C PHE A 60 3.63 -1.67 8.83
N THR A 61 4.40 -0.93 9.62
CA THR A 61 4.78 -1.32 10.98
C THR A 61 4.09 -0.45 12.01
N PRO A 62 3.79 -0.96 13.21
CA PRO A 62 3.19 -0.18 14.28
C PRO A 62 4.05 1.04 14.69
N ASN A 63 3.37 2.05 15.20
CA ASN A 63 3.94 3.33 15.66
C ASN A 63 4.62 4.17 14.58
N PRO A 64 3.95 4.46 13.45
CA PRO A 64 4.52 5.30 12.41
C PRO A 64 4.93 6.67 12.95
N THR A 65 5.98 7.23 12.35
CA THR A 65 6.53 8.54 12.68
C THR A 65 6.57 9.42 11.44
N ILE A 66 7.00 10.67 11.56
CA ILE A 66 7.18 11.57 10.41
C ILE A 66 8.35 11.16 9.49
N GLU A 67 9.16 10.16 9.87
CA GLU A 67 10.21 9.57 9.03
C GLU A 67 9.66 8.49 8.07
N ASP A 68 8.40 8.06 8.26
CA ASP A 68 7.68 7.10 7.42
C ASP A 68 6.88 7.82 6.33
N GLY A 69 5.84 7.20 5.80
CA GLY A 69 4.89 7.86 4.89
C GLY A 69 4.16 9.01 5.59
N VAL A 70 4.11 10.19 4.99
CA VAL A 70 3.50 11.38 5.60
C VAL A 70 2.61 12.12 4.61
N VAL A 71 1.45 12.55 5.09
CA VAL A 71 0.58 13.52 4.39
C VAL A 71 0.36 14.72 5.31
N TYR A 72 0.89 15.87 4.90
CA TYR A 72 0.73 17.13 5.62
C TYR A 72 -0.64 17.77 5.35
N ASN A 73 -1.20 18.43 6.37
CA ASN A 73 -2.48 19.14 6.26
C ASN A 73 -2.40 20.53 6.95
N GLY A 74 -1.49 21.38 6.47
CA GLY A 74 -1.34 22.73 6.96
C GLY A 74 -0.76 22.80 8.39
N THR A 75 -1.10 23.87 9.11
CA THR A 75 -0.53 24.19 10.42
C THR A 75 -1.62 24.49 11.45
N GLY A 76 -1.25 24.50 12.73
CA GLY A 76 -2.11 24.96 13.82
C GLY A 76 -3.14 23.94 14.31
N SER A 77 -4.10 24.45 15.08
CA SER A 77 -5.15 23.64 15.73
C SER A 77 -6.34 23.37 14.80
N GLY A 78 -7.18 22.40 15.17
CA GLY A 78 -8.44 22.03 14.52
C GLY A 78 -8.46 20.59 14.00
N SER A 79 -9.63 20.16 13.57
CA SER A 79 -9.83 18.86 12.91
C SER A 79 -9.49 18.95 11.43
N TYR A 80 -9.00 17.86 10.86
CA TYR A 80 -8.61 17.75 9.46
C TYR A 80 -8.72 16.32 8.97
N THR A 81 -8.75 16.16 7.66
CA THR A 81 -8.73 14.84 7.01
C THR A 81 -7.59 14.81 5.99
N CYS A 82 -6.80 13.75 6.03
CA CYS A 82 -5.78 13.45 5.03
C CYS A 82 -6.22 12.26 4.19
N THR A 83 -6.01 12.34 2.87
CA THR A 83 -6.16 11.20 1.97
C THR A 83 -4.79 10.59 1.73
N LEU A 84 -4.56 9.40 2.24
CA LEU A 84 -3.40 8.58 1.95
C LEU A 84 -3.62 7.92 0.59
N THR A 85 -2.67 8.01 -0.33
CA THR A 85 -2.78 7.47 -1.70
C THR A 85 -1.58 6.59 -2.04
N GLY A 86 -1.72 5.76 -3.11
CA GLY A 86 -0.66 4.86 -3.52
C GLY A 86 -0.44 3.69 -2.55
N LEU A 87 -1.46 3.35 -1.78
CA LEU A 87 -1.42 2.19 -0.88
C LEU A 87 -1.52 0.89 -1.68
N HIS A 88 -0.94 -0.18 -1.16
CA HIS A 88 -1.10 -1.52 -1.71
C HIS A 88 -2.46 -2.10 -1.32
N SER A 89 -3.13 -2.80 -2.25
CA SER A 89 -4.39 -3.48 -1.99
C SER A 89 -4.21 -4.66 -1.01
N GLY A 90 -5.27 -4.98 -0.25
CA GLY A 90 -5.29 -6.07 0.72
C GLY A 90 -4.23 -5.97 1.83
N THR A 91 -3.73 -4.76 2.10
CA THR A 91 -2.58 -4.53 2.97
C THR A 91 -2.97 -3.78 4.23
N THR A 92 -2.48 -4.25 5.38
CA THR A 92 -2.67 -3.58 6.68
C THR A 92 -1.67 -2.45 6.86
N TYR A 93 -2.17 -1.30 7.27
CA TYR A 93 -1.43 -0.09 7.60
C TYR A 93 -1.75 0.39 9.01
N TYR A 94 -0.77 1.04 9.60
CA TYR A 94 -0.89 1.78 10.85
C TYR A 94 -0.81 3.27 10.54
N ALA A 95 -1.63 4.10 11.19
CA ALA A 95 -1.61 5.55 10.98
C ALA A 95 -1.75 6.31 12.30
N ARG A 96 -1.14 7.48 12.36
CA ARG A 96 -1.22 8.41 13.50
C ARG A 96 -1.29 9.84 12.99
N ALA A 97 -2.16 10.62 13.60
CA ALA A 97 -2.10 12.07 13.48
C ALA A 97 -0.84 12.60 14.20
N PHE A 98 -0.30 13.70 13.72
CA PHE A 98 0.81 14.37 14.36
C PHE A 98 0.65 15.89 14.34
N SER A 99 1.35 16.56 15.24
CA SER A 99 1.59 18.00 15.23
C SER A 99 3.05 18.28 15.60
N SER A 100 3.73 19.10 14.80
CA SER A 100 5.07 19.59 15.11
C SER A 100 5.01 20.87 15.94
N SER A 101 6.07 21.12 16.68
CA SER A 101 6.29 22.37 17.43
C SER A 101 7.79 22.63 17.56
N SER A 102 8.18 23.79 18.13
CA SER A 102 9.57 24.07 18.46
C SER A 102 10.18 23.11 19.51
N TYR A 103 9.36 22.30 20.17
CA TYR A 103 9.77 21.32 21.18
C TYR A 103 9.78 19.87 20.67
N GLY A 104 9.46 19.66 19.40
CA GLY A 104 9.39 18.34 18.77
C GLY A 104 8.03 18.01 18.21
N VAL A 105 7.81 16.72 17.94
CA VAL A 105 6.59 16.19 17.33
C VAL A 105 5.76 15.45 18.38
N THR A 106 4.47 15.77 18.44
CA THR A 106 3.48 15.06 19.25
C THR A 106 2.62 14.22 18.34
N TYR A 107 2.41 12.96 18.72
CA TYR A 107 1.61 11.99 17.96
C TYR A 107 0.31 11.66 18.71
N GLY A 108 -0.75 11.46 17.95
CA GLY A 108 -2.02 10.92 18.44
C GLY A 108 -1.95 9.41 18.69
N ASN A 109 -3.08 8.85 19.11
CA ASN A 109 -3.25 7.39 19.19
C ASN A 109 -3.05 6.76 17.80
N GLN A 110 -2.54 5.53 17.79
CA GLN A 110 -2.43 4.73 16.58
C GLN A 110 -3.80 4.15 16.21
N ILE A 111 -4.09 4.14 14.93
CA ILE A 111 -5.16 3.33 14.34
C ILE A 111 -4.55 2.30 13.38
N GLU A 112 -5.27 1.23 13.13
CA GLU A 112 -4.97 0.19 12.17
C GLU A 112 -6.12 0.12 11.16
N PHE A 113 -5.81 -0.10 9.89
CA PHE A 113 -6.78 -0.36 8.85
C PHE A 113 -6.16 -1.23 7.74
N THR A 114 -7.01 -1.99 7.03
CA THR A 114 -6.61 -2.80 5.89
C THR A 114 -7.30 -2.28 4.63
N THR A 115 -6.53 -2.06 3.57
CA THR A 115 -7.05 -1.67 2.26
C THR A 115 -7.89 -2.80 1.66
N LEU A 116 -8.86 -2.44 0.80
CA LEU A 116 -9.68 -3.43 0.10
C LEU A 116 -8.84 -4.23 -0.90
N THR A 117 -9.22 -5.48 -1.17
CA THR A 117 -8.68 -6.31 -2.23
C THR A 117 -9.31 -5.96 -3.58
N THR A 118 -8.63 -6.32 -4.66
CA THR A 118 -9.13 -6.26 -6.04
C THR A 118 -8.79 -7.57 -6.74
N ASP A 119 -9.41 -7.86 -7.89
CA ASP A 119 -9.02 -9.02 -8.68
C ASP A 119 -7.55 -8.93 -9.13
N PRO A 120 -6.83 -10.04 -9.23
CA PRO A 120 -5.51 -10.10 -9.84
C PRO A 120 -5.53 -9.60 -11.29
N VAL A 121 -4.42 -8.99 -11.72
CA VAL A 121 -4.26 -8.51 -13.10
C VAL A 121 -3.27 -9.42 -13.83
N VAL A 122 -3.76 -10.11 -14.87
CA VAL A 122 -3.02 -11.13 -15.62
C VAL A 122 -2.95 -10.75 -17.09
N TYR A 123 -1.77 -10.81 -17.68
CA TYR A 123 -1.55 -10.56 -19.12
C TYR A 123 -0.97 -11.77 -19.82
N THR A 124 -1.55 -12.11 -20.97
CA THR A 124 -0.90 -12.92 -22.02
C THR A 124 -0.19 -11.95 -22.95
N THR A 125 1.12 -11.76 -22.76
CA THR A 125 1.86 -10.68 -23.42
C THR A 125 2.09 -10.98 -24.89
N SER A 126 2.71 -12.14 -25.20
CA SER A 126 3.00 -12.54 -26.57
C SER A 126 3.15 -14.05 -26.71
N VAL A 127 3.07 -14.53 -27.94
CA VAL A 127 3.51 -15.88 -28.33
C VAL A 127 4.72 -15.71 -29.24
N THR A 128 5.81 -16.41 -28.94
CA THR A 128 7.08 -16.36 -29.67
C THR A 128 7.60 -17.75 -29.96
N SER A 129 8.66 -17.87 -30.74
CA SER A 129 9.31 -19.14 -31.06
C SER A 129 8.31 -20.23 -31.49
N VAL A 130 7.33 -19.84 -32.32
CA VAL A 130 6.36 -20.81 -32.89
C VAL A 130 7.10 -21.71 -33.87
N GLY A 131 7.04 -22.99 -33.65
CA GLY A 131 7.63 -24.01 -34.48
C GLY A 131 6.58 -25.06 -34.93
N SER A 132 7.05 -26.17 -35.46
CA SER A 132 6.19 -27.25 -35.92
C SER A 132 5.43 -27.97 -34.80
N TYR A 133 6.02 -28.04 -33.61
CA TYR A 133 5.50 -28.82 -32.47
C TYR A 133 5.65 -28.08 -31.11
N SER A 134 6.03 -26.79 -31.14
CA SER A 134 6.24 -26.03 -29.94
C SER A 134 5.94 -24.54 -30.13
N ALA A 135 5.76 -23.82 -29.02
CA ALA A 135 5.68 -22.35 -28.96
C ALA A 135 6.06 -21.88 -27.56
N THR A 136 6.53 -20.65 -27.44
CA THR A 136 6.77 -19.99 -26.16
C THR A 136 5.71 -18.92 -25.93
N VAL A 137 5.05 -18.94 -24.77
CA VAL A 137 4.07 -17.94 -24.36
C VAL A 137 4.65 -17.10 -23.24
N ASN A 138 4.72 -15.79 -23.45
CA ASN A 138 5.17 -14.81 -22.46
C ASN A 138 3.96 -14.22 -21.76
N CYS A 139 4.05 -14.11 -20.44
CA CYS A 139 2.96 -13.77 -19.57
C CYS A 139 3.42 -12.86 -18.42
N GLU A 140 2.47 -12.22 -17.75
CA GLU A 140 2.71 -11.44 -16.57
C GLU A 140 1.52 -11.50 -15.60
N VAL A 141 1.78 -11.67 -14.33
CA VAL A 141 0.86 -11.30 -13.26
C VAL A 141 1.32 -9.94 -12.75
N ALA A 142 0.66 -8.88 -13.19
CA ALA A 142 1.05 -7.49 -12.89
C ALA A 142 0.64 -7.07 -11.47
N SER A 143 -0.43 -7.66 -10.94
CA SER A 143 -0.91 -7.44 -9.58
C SER A 143 -1.62 -8.69 -9.07
N ASP A 144 -1.42 -8.99 -7.81
CA ASP A 144 -2.17 -10.04 -7.10
C ASP A 144 -3.50 -9.53 -6.50
N GLY A 145 -3.72 -8.21 -6.54
CA GLY A 145 -4.92 -7.59 -5.98
C GLY A 145 -5.02 -7.68 -4.46
N GLY A 146 -3.94 -8.05 -3.76
CA GLY A 146 -3.91 -8.32 -2.31
C GLY A 146 -4.29 -9.76 -1.96
N HIS A 147 -4.31 -10.68 -2.95
CA HIS A 147 -4.53 -12.10 -2.78
C HIS A 147 -3.22 -12.89 -2.94
N THR A 148 -3.12 -14.03 -2.30
CA THR A 148 -2.02 -14.95 -2.55
C THR A 148 -2.25 -15.70 -3.87
N ILE A 149 -1.35 -15.56 -4.84
CA ILE A 149 -1.35 -16.37 -6.06
C ILE A 149 -0.81 -17.76 -5.72
N ILE A 150 -1.68 -18.76 -5.69
CA ILE A 150 -1.34 -20.15 -5.35
C ILE A 150 -0.87 -20.96 -6.55
N GLU A 151 -1.23 -20.56 -7.77
CA GLU A 151 -0.73 -21.13 -9.03
C GLU A 151 -0.84 -20.07 -10.12
N ARG A 152 0.16 -19.99 -11.01
CA ARG A 152 0.07 -19.26 -12.28
C ARG A 152 0.64 -20.11 -13.41
N GLY A 153 0.26 -19.78 -14.65
CA GLY A 153 0.72 -20.52 -15.83
C GLY A 153 -0.04 -20.13 -17.07
N VAL A 154 -0.11 -21.07 -17.99
CA VAL A 154 -0.77 -20.93 -19.29
C VAL A 154 -1.76 -22.07 -19.47
N CYS A 155 -2.95 -21.77 -19.99
CA CYS A 155 -3.88 -22.78 -20.49
C CYS A 155 -4.11 -22.60 -22.01
N PHE A 156 -4.32 -23.69 -22.73
CA PHE A 156 -4.47 -23.67 -24.18
C PHE A 156 -5.36 -24.82 -24.69
N ASN A 157 -5.98 -24.57 -25.82
CA ASN A 157 -6.80 -25.56 -26.56
C ASN A 157 -6.86 -25.20 -28.06
N THR A 158 -7.62 -25.96 -28.83
CA THR A 158 -7.86 -25.73 -30.27
C THR A 158 -9.28 -25.24 -30.56
N SER A 159 -10.12 -25.04 -29.55
CA SER A 159 -11.56 -24.80 -29.72
C SER A 159 -12.02 -23.39 -29.40
N GLY A 160 -11.14 -22.52 -28.83
CA GLY A 160 -11.51 -21.15 -28.46
C GLY A 160 -10.95 -20.72 -27.11
N THR A 161 -11.68 -19.97 -26.31
CA THR A 161 -11.23 -19.40 -25.06
C THR A 161 -10.85 -20.47 -24.03
N PRO A 162 -9.54 -20.76 -23.80
CA PRO A 162 -9.11 -21.83 -22.89
C PRO A 162 -9.36 -21.46 -21.41
N THR A 163 -9.53 -22.50 -20.60
CA THR A 163 -9.63 -22.41 -19.15
C THR A 163 -8.64 -23.38 -18.47
N ILE A 164 -8.50 -23.32 -17.17
CA ILE A 164 -7.67 -24.28 -16.42
C ILE A 164 -8.21 -25.72 -16.47
N SER A 165 -9.42 -25.93 -16.99
CA SER A 165 -9.97 -27.28 -17.27
C SER A 165 -9.46 -27.87 -18.58
N ASP A 166 -8.88 -27.04 -19.46
CA ASP A 166 -8.20 -27.48 -20.68
C ASP A 166 -6.75 -27.88 -20.35
N THR A 167 -5.94 -28.11 -21.39
CA THR A 167 -4.50 -28.34 -21.16
C THR A 167 -3.86 -27.14 -20.56
N LYS A 168 -3.13 -27.33 -19.45
CA LYS A 168 -2.42 -26.24 -18.75
C LYS A 168 -0.96 -26.60 -18.45
N ILE A 169 -0.13 -25.58 -18.39
CA ILE A 169 1.25 -25.64 -17.92
C ILE A 169 1.40 -24.66 -16.77
N ALA A 170 1.63 -25.19 -15.58
CA ALA A 170 1.89 -24.37 -14.39
C ALA A 170 3.31 -23.79 -14.41
N ASN A 171 3.46 -22.55 -13.96
CA ASN A 171 4.74 -21.84 -13.87
C ASN A 171 4.86 -21.09 -12.54
N GLY A 172 4.79 -21.81 -11.42
CA GLY A 172 5.02 -21.28 -10.09
C GLY A 172 3.89 -20.44 -9.51
N VAL A 173 4.25 -19.46 -8.69
CA VAL A 173 3.35 -18.63 -7.88
C VAL A 173 3.78 -17.15 -7.91
N GLY A 174 2.96 -16.27 -7.33
CA GLY A 174 3.28 -14.84 -7.12
C GLY A 174 3.16 -13.98 -8.38
N ILE A 175 3.57 -12.72 -8.25
CA ILE A 175 3.51 -11.70 -9.31
C ILE A 175 4.77 -11.72 -10.20
N GLY A 176 4.76 -10.93 -11.28
CA GLY A 176 5.87 -10.71 -12.21
C GLY A 176 5.71 -11.44 -13.53
N THR A 177 6.70 -11.24 -14.41
CA THR A 177 6.76 -11.87 -15.73
C THR A 177 7.22 -13.31 -15.66
N TYR A 178 6.74 -14.13 -16.60
CA TYR A 178 7.15 -15.51 -16.76
C TYR A 178 6.90 -15.97 -18.19
N SER A 179 7.48 -17.11 -18.58
CA SER A 179 7.23 -17.72 -19.87
C SER A 179 7.02 -19.23 -19.71
N CYS A 180 6.11 -19.76 -20.52
CA CYS A 180 5.83 -21.20 -20.59
C CYS A 180 6.18 -21.70 -22.00
N GLU A 181 6.91 -22.81 -22.07
CA GLU A 181 7.14 -23.51 -23.31
C GLU A 181 6.05 -24.57 -23.53
N LEU A 182 5.31 -24.46 -24.60
CA LEU A 182 4.34 -25.44 -25.06
C LEU A 182 5.06 -26.44 -25.99
N THR A 183 5.00 -27.70 -25.69
CA THR A 183 5.63 -28.78 -26.45
C THR A 183 4.60 -29.87 -26.82
N GLY A 184 4.92 -30.70 -27.79
CA GLY A 184 4.03 -31.78 -28.23
C GLY A 184 2.78 -31.29 -28.96
N LEU A 185 2.83 -30.08 -29.51
CA LEU A 185 1.73 -29.54 -30.31
C LEU A 185 1.60 -30.29 -31.63
N ALA A 186 0.42 -30.27 -32.24
CA ALA A 186 0.19 -30.85 -33.58
C ALA A 186 0.68 -29.86 -34.66
N TYR A 187 1.26 -30.39 -35.72
CA TYR A 187 1.69 -29.64 -36.90
C TYR A 187 0.51 -28.96 -37.61
N GLY A 188 0.71 -27.76 -38.13
CA GLY A 188 -0.30 -27.04 -38.92
C GLY A 188 -1.59 -26.73 -38.17
N THR A 189 -1.54 -26.67 -36.84
CA THR A 189 -2.72 -26.57 -35.99
C THR A 189 -2.81 -25.21 -35.32
N THR A 190 -4.01 -24.63 -35.34
CA THR A 190 -4.29 -23.37 -34.67
C THR A 190 -4.62 -23.61 -33.20
N TYR A 191 -3.91 -22.89 -32.32
CA TYR A 191 -4.09 -22.91 -30.87
C TYR A 191 -4.54 -21.58 -30.34
N TYR A 192 -5.40 -21.64 -29.34
CA TYR A 192 -5.80 -20.55 -28.49
C TYR A 192 -5.07 -20.70 -27.15
N VAL A 193 -4.48 -19.62 -26.62
CA VAL A 193 -3.69 -19.68 -25.40
C VAL A 193 -3.90 -18.43 -24.56
N ARG A 194 -3.93 -18.59 -23.25
CA ARG A 194 -3.93 -17.46 -22.33
C ARG A 194 -3.25 -17.78 -21.00
N ALA A 195 -2.68 -16.74 -20.41
CA ALA A 195 -2.17 -16.79 -19.05
C ALA A 195 -3.32 -16.96 -18.05
N TYR A 196 -3.02 -17.55 -16.91
CA TYR A 196 -3.93 -17.59 -15.75
C TYR A 196 -3.18 -17.36 -14.44
N ALA A 197 -3.91 -16.91 -13.43
CA ALA A 197 -3.51 -16.89 -12.04
C ALA A 197 -4.67 -17.34 -11.16
N THR A 198 -4.40 -18.24 -10.23
CA THR A 198 -5.38 -18.82 -9.30
C THR A 198 -5.11 -18.33 -7.89
N THR A 199 -6.14 -17.91 -7.20
CA THR A 199 -6.18 -17.55 -5.78
C THR A 199 -7.13 -18.48 -5.03
N ALA A 200 -7.30 -18.28 -3.74
CA ALA A 200 -8.34 -18.97 -2.96
C ALA A 200 -9.77 -18.60 -3.43
N GLU A 201 -9.94 -17.40 -4.01
CA GLU A 201 -11.23 -16.88 -4.48
C GLU A 201 -11.60 -17.36 -5.88
N GLY A 202 -10.62 -17.82 -6.66
CA GLY A 202 -10.85 -18.29 -8.04
C GLY A 202 -9.69 -18.07 -8.98
N THR A 203 -9.94 -18.23 -10.27
CA THR A 203 -8.95 -18.09 -11.34
C THR A 203 -9.28 -16.92 -12.25
N VAL A 204 -8.29 -16.04 -12.44
CA VAL A 204 -8.33 -14.91 -13.37
C VAL A 204 -7.46 -15.22 -14.57
N TYR A 205 -7.84 -14.69 -15.73
CA TYR A 205 -7.20 -15.02 -17.01
C TYR A 205 -6.79 -13.74 -17.75
N GLY A 206 -5.67 -13.83 -18.46
CA GLY A 206 -5.26 -12.85 -19.45
C GLY A 206 -6.08 -12.95 -20.75
N THR A 207 -5.82 -12.03 -21.68
CA THR A 207 -6.43 -12.03 -23.01
C THR A 207 -5.99 -13.26 -23.81
N THR A 208 -6.91 -13.88 -24.57
CA THR A 208 -6.58 -14.99 -25.44
C THR A 208 -5.69 -14.52 -26.59
N LYS A 209 -4.59 -15.23 -26.85
CA LYS A 209 -3.75 -15.13 -28.03
C LYS A 209 -3.97 -16.35 -28.93
N ILE A 210 -3.74 -16.16 -30.21
CA ILE A 210 -3.92 -17.22 -31.24
C ILE A 210 -2.61 -17.38 -32.00
N PHE A 211 -2.21 -18.61 -32.26
CA PHE A 211 -1.08 -18.93 -33.10
C PHE A 211 -1.31 -20.21 -33.84
N THR A 212 -0.57 -20.43 -34.94
CA THR A 212 -0.64 -21.69 -35.74
C THR A 212 0.77 -22.24 -35.88
N THR A 213 0.96 -23.50 -35.55
CA THR A 213 2.20 -24.27 -35.78
C THR A 213 2.45 -24.50 -37.26
N TYR A 214 3.70 -24.61 -37.72
CA TYR A 214 4.08 -24.74 -39.13
C TYR A 214 5.34 -25.57 -39.34
#